data_f2f62f632c64845923505f04fdd51a00
#
_entry.id   f2f62f632c64845923505f04fdd51a00
#
_cell.length_a   1.000
_cell.length_b   1.000
_cell.length_c   1.000
_cell.angle_alpha   90.00
_cell.angle_beta   90.00
_cell.angle_gamma   90.00
#
_symmetry.space_group_name_H-M   'P 1'
#
loop_
_entity.id
_entity.type
_entity.pdbx_description
1 polymer ?
#
loop_
_entity_poly.entity_id
_entity_poly.type
_entity_poly.pdbx_seq_one_letter_code
_entity_poly.pdbx_strand_id
1 'polypeptide(L)'
;MLELRNIEKYYNPGTINEMCLFDKFNLTVDKGEFVSVVGSNGSGKTSMLNILCGSIPVEGGQILINGSDITKQKEFKRNQRIGRVYQNPAMGTCPSMTILENMSLADNKGKVFGLSRGTNKSRIEYYREQLSQLGLGLEDK
;
A
#
# COMPACT_ATOMS: atom_id res chain seq x y z
N MET A 1 3.77 -13.01 6.00
CA MET A 1 4.23 -12.44 7.26
C MET A 1 4.86 -11.09 6.99
N LEU A 2 4.49 -10.06 7.73
CA LEU A 2 5.07 -8.73 7.74
C LEU A 2 5.73 -8.50 9.09
N GLU A 3 6.93 -7.95 9.10
CA GLU A 3 7.65 -7.64 10.33
C GLU A 3 8.21 -6.22 10.27
N LEU A 4 8.00 -5.48 11.33
CA LEU A 4 8.67 -4.23 11.65
C LEU A 4 9.58 -4.52 12.84
N ARG A 5 10.88 -4.29 12.70
CA ARG A 5 11.89 -4.57 13.74
C ARG A 5 12.62 -3.30 14.12
N ASN A 6 12.48 -2.88 15.37
CA ASN A 6 13.16 -1.73 15.94
C ASN A 6 13.04 -0.47 15.07
N ILE A 7 11.85 -0.18 14.58
CA ILE A 7 11.62 0.99 13.73
C ILE A 7 11.81 2.27 14.54
N GLU A 8 12.67 3.14 14.02
CA GLU A 8 12.90 4.48 14.54
C GLU A 8 12.43 5.50 13.53
N LYS A 9 11.61 6.44 13.99
CA LYS A 9 11.10 7.54 13.18
C LYS A 9 11.03 8.83 13.96
N TYR A 10 11.74 9.83 13.46
CA TYR A 10 11.75 11.17 14.00
C TYR A 10 11.26 12.18 12.96
N TYR A 11 10.58 13.21 13.41
CA TYR A 11 10.27 14.40 12.62
C TYR A 11 11.12 15.55 13.11
N ASN A 12 11.63 16.38 12.17
CA ASN A 12 12.50 17.51 12.45
C ASN A 12 13.70 17.19 13.36
N PRO A 13 14.48 16.14 13.08
CA PRO A 13 15.59 15.74 13.93
C PRO A 13 16.61 16.86 14.10
N GLY A 14 17.11 17.03 15.34
CA GLY A 14 18.11 18.04 15.69
C GLY A 14 17.56 19.46 15.83
N THR A 15 16.24 19.66 15.82
CA THR A 15 15.60 20.96 16.03
C THR A 15 14.84 21.01 17.34
N ILE A 16 14.45 22.22 17.79
CA ILE A 16 13.58 22.40 18.98
C ILE A 16 12.18 21.79 18.81
N ASN A 17 11.80 21.47 17.57
CA ASN A 17 10.53 20.84 17.23
C ASN A 17 10.71 19.35 16.88
N GLU A 18 11.79 18.72 17.33
CA GLU A 18 12.00 17.31 17.15
C GLU A 18 10.90 16.51 17.84
N MET A 19 10.32 15.58 17.10
CA MET A 19 9.30 14.68 17.61
C MET A 19 9.66 13.24 17.27
N CYS A 20 9.85 12.44 18.29
CA CYS A 20 9.98 10.99 18.14
C CYS A 20 8.58 10.40 17.91
N LEU A 21 8.37 9.82 16.72
CA LEU A 21 7.13 9.12 16.41
C LEU A 21 7.20 7.64 16.80
N PHE A 22 8.31 7.01 16.49
CA PHE A 22 8.59 5.61 16.84
C PHE A 22 10.01 5.49 17.39
N ASP A 23 10.11 4.87 18.56
CA ASP A 23 11.36 4.48 19.19
C ASP A 23 11.38 2.96 19.36
N LYS A 24 12.23 2.30 18.57
CA LYS A 24 12.36 0.83 18.54
C LYS A 24 11.03 0.08 18.43
N PHE A 25 10.12 0.62 17.63
CA PHE A 25 8.78 0.05 17.44
C PHE A 25 8.87 -1.30 16.72
N ASN A 26 8.15 -2.29 17.26
CA ASN A 26 8.10 -3.64 16.71
C ASN A 26 6.65 -4.03 16.44
N LEU A 27 6.40 -4.68 15.30
CA LEU A 27 5.10 -5.24 14.93
C LEU A 27 5.33 -6.46 14.05
N THR A 28 4.61 -7.53 14.34
CA THR A 28 4.55 -8.71 13.47
C THR A 28 3.10 -8.96 13.09
N VAL A 29 2.87 -9.26 11.81
CA VAL A 29 1.57 -9.66 11.26
C VAL A 29 1.78 -10.95 10.51
N ASP A 30 1.13 -12.01 10.95
CA ASP A 30 1.24 -13.33 10.35
C ASP A 30 0.42 -13.46 9.06
N LYS A 31 0.66 -14.54 8.32
CA LYS A 31 -0.08 -14.82 7.09
C LYS A 31 -1.54 -15.13 7.42
N GLY A 32 -2.46 -14.41 6.79
CA GLY A 32 -3.90 -14.58 6.98
C GLY A 32 -4.45 -13.85 8.20
N GLU A 33 -3.61 -13.12 8.93
CA GLU A 33 -4.03 -12.33 10.07
C GLU A 33 -4.71 -11.03 9.63
N PHE A 34 -5.75 -10.63 10.36
CA PHE A 34 -6.39 -9.33 10.26
C PHE A 34 -6.03 -8.50 11.50
N VAL A 35 -5.39 -7.36 11.27
CA VAL A 35 -4.93 -6.46 12.34
C VAL A 35 -5.65 -5.12 12.25
N SER A 36 -6.27 -4.70 13.35
CA SER A 36 -6.88 -3.38 13.50
C SER A 36 -5.95 -2.46 14.31
N VAL A 37 -5.66 -1.29 13.77
CA VAL A 37 -4.81 -0.28 14.43
C VAL A 37 -5.71 0.84 14.94
N VAL A 38 -5.82 0.98 16.25
CA VAL A 38 -6.63 2.00 16.93
C VAL A 38 -5.74 3.00 17.68
N GLY A 39 -6.22 4.21 17.84
CA GLY A 39 -5.52 5.28 18.55
C GLY A 39 -6.09 6.67 18.21
N SER A 40 -5.75 7.68 19.01
CA SER A 40 -6.17 9.08 18.83
C SER A 40 -5.64 9.67 17.52
N ASN A 41 -6.19 10.82 17.11
CA ASN A 41 -5.64 11.57 16.00
C ASN A 41 -4.21 12.02 16.33
N GLY A 42 -3.30 11.91 15.38
CA GLY A 42 -1.87 12.21 15.59
C GLY A 42 -1.04 11.06 16.20
N SER A 43 -1.63 9.92 16.58
CA SER A 43 -0.88 8.80 17.18
C SER A 43 0.03 8.01 16.23
N GLY A 44 0.19 8.45 14.98
CA GLY A 44 1.10 7.83 14.03
C GLY A 44 0.52 6.72 13.14
N LYS A 45 -0.79 6.40 13.23
CA LYS A 45 -1.42 5.33 12.41
C LYS A 45 -1.14 5.48 10.91
N THR A 46 -1.42 6.64 10.36
CA THR A 46 -1.18 6.94 8.95
C THR A 46 0.30 6.95 8.61
N SER A 47 1.14 7.44 9.53
CA SER A 47 2.60 7.45 9.35
C SER A 47 3.15 6.02 9.30
N MET A 48 2.65 5.11 10.12
CA MET A 48 3.01 3.69 10.08
C MET A 48 2.68 3.08 8.71
N LEU A 49 1.47 3.31 8.19
CA LEU A 49 1.09 2.83 6.86
C LEU A 49 1.95 3.45 5.76
N ASN A 50 2.29 4.74 5.86
CA ASN A 50 3.18 5.42 4.93
C ASN A 50 4.61 4.84 4.97
N ILE A 51 5.11 4.51 6.15
CA ILE A 51 6.40 3.84 6.33
C ILE A 51 6.38 2.46 5.67
N LEU A 52 5.34 1.66 5.87
CA LEU A 52 5.18 0.35 5.23
C LEU A 52 5.17 0.45 3.71
N CYS A 53 4.40 1.38 3.16
CA CYS A 53 4.33 1.62 1.72
C CYS A 53 5.62 2.24 1.14
N GLY A 54 6.47 2.86 1.97
CA GLY A 54 7.72 3.46 1.55
C GLY A 54 7.62 4.92 1.12
N SER A 55 6.47 5.57 1.38
CA SER A 55 6.28 7.01 1.16
C SER A 55 7.02 7.86 2.21
N ILE A 56 7.29 7.28 3.39
CA ILE A 56 8.07 7.89 4.48
C ILE A 56 9.24 6.97 4.80
N PRO A 57 10.49 7.46 4.76
CA PRO A 57 11.65 6.69 5.19
C PRO A 57 11.71 6.57 6.72
N VAL A 58 12.43 5.57 7.20
CA VAL A 58 12.78 5.39 8.62
C VAL A 58 14.24 5.73 8.85
N GLU A 59 14.57 6.19 10.05
CA GLU A 59 15.94 6.49 10.46
C GLU A 59 16.65 5.22 10.94
N GLY A 60 15.91 4.27 11.53
CA GLY A 60 16.46 2.99 12.01
C GLY A 60 15.49 1.84 11.87
N GLY A 61 16.00 0.62 12.07
CA GLY A 61 15.20 -0.60 12.04
C GLY A 61 15.10 -1.25 10.66
N GLN A 62 14.24 -2.28 10.58
CA GLN A 62 14.04 -3.09 9.39
C GLN A 62 12.57 -3.38 9.15
N ILE A 63 12.19 -3.41 7.87
CA ILE A 63 10.85 -3.79 7.39
C ILE A 63 11.02 -5.03 6.52
N LEU A 64 10.41 -6.14 6.92
CA LEU A 64 10.51 -7.39 6.20
C LEU A 64 9.13 -7.86 5.72
N ILE A 65 9.08 -8.37 4.49
CA ILE A 65 7.90 -9.09 3.95
C ILE A 65 8.36 -10.49 3.55
N ASN A 66 7.78 -11.49 4.18
CA ASN A 66 8.13 -12.90 4.01
C ASN A 66 9.66 -13.12 4.13
N GLY A 67 10.28 -12.51 5.15
CA GLY A 67 11.72 -12.59 5.40
C GLY A 67 12.61 -11.74 4.48
N SER A 68 12.04 -11.11 3.47
CA SER A 68 12.77 -10.24 2.53
C SER A 68 12.79 -8.80 3.04
N ASP A 69 13.98 -8.23 3.27
CA ASP A 69 14.14 -6.84 3.69
C ASP A 69 13.76 -5.88 2.56
N ILE A 70 12.77 -5.02 2.85
CA ILE A 70 12.27 -3.99 1.94
C ILE A 70 12.57 -2.57 2.42
N THR A 71 13.31 -2.40 3.52
CA THR A 71 13.50 -1.12 4.22
C THR A 71 13.98 0.00 3.29
N LYS A 72 14.91 -0.31 2.39
CA LYS A 72 15.47 0.66 1.43
C LYS A 72 14.84 0.60 0.05
N GLN A 73 13.82 -0.24 -0.14
CA GLN A 73 13.13 -0.31 -1.43
C GLN A 73 12.26 0.93 -1.65
N LYS A 74 12.30 1.45 -2.86
CA LYS A 74 11.44 2.56 -3.29
C LYS A 74 9.96 2.14 -3.30
N GLU A 75 9.07 3.09 -3.08
CA GLU A 75 7.62 2.90 -2.98
C GLU A 75 7.06 2.05 -4.12
N PHE A 76 7.42 2.32 -5.39
CA PHE A 76 6.90 1.57 -6.54
C PHE A 76 7.27 0.08 -6.50
N LYS A 77 8.43 -0.29 -5.91
CA LYS A 77 8.83 -1.70 -5.73
C LYS A 77 8.05 -2.37 -4.60
N ARG A 78 7.83 -1.65 -3.49
CA ARG A 78 7.00 -2.16 -2.37
C ARG A 78 5.56 -2.36 -2.80
N ASN A 79 5.04 -1.44 -3.60
CA ASN A 79 3.68 -1.49 -4.14
C ASN A 79 3.41 -2.70 -5.05
N GLN A 80 4.42 -3.41 -5.51
CA GLN A 80 4.24 -4.70 -6.19
C GLN A 80 3.75 -5.80 -5.23
N ARG A 81 4.04 -5.69 -3.94
CA ARG A 81 3.70 -6.67 -2.91
C ARG A 81 2.65 -6.17 -1.91
N ILE A 82 2.46 -4.86 -1.82
CA ILE A 82 1.54 -4.21 -0.87
C ILE A 82 0.40 -3.58 -1.67
N GLY A 83 -0.85 -3.96 -1.34
CA GLY A 83 -2.04 -3.24 -1.76
C GLY A 83 -2.36 -2.15 -0.74
N ARG A 84 -2.70 -0.95 -1.22
CA ARG A 84 -3.12 0.16 -0.36
C ARG A 84 -4.46 0.69 -0.80
N VAL A 85 -5.37 0.84 0.14
CA VAL A 85 -6.63 1.57 -0.02
C VAL A 85 -6.51 2.90 0.72
N TYR A 86 -6.76 4.00 0.02
CA TYR A 86 -6.71 5.34 0.60
C TYR A 86 -8.07 5.71 1.18
N GLN A 87 -8.06 6.57 2.20
CA GLN A 87 -9.28 7.13 2.76
C GLN A 87 -10.05 7.98 1.73
N ASN A 88 -9.32 8.71 0.86
CA ASN A 88 -9.89 9.36 -0.31
C ASN A 88 -9.69 8.44 -1.53
N PRO A 89 -10.75 7.90 -2.13
CA PRO A 89 -10.66 6.98 -3.28
C PRO A 89 -9.93 7.59 -4.49
N ALA A 90 -10.03 8.89 -4.70
CA ALA A 90 -9.35 9.59 -5.80
C ALA A 90 -7.82 9.51 -5.73
N MET A 91 -7.25 9.21 -4.57
CA MET A 91 -5.80 8.99 -4.42
C MET A 91 -5.35 7.60 -4.89
N GLY A 92 -6.26 6.65 -4.99
CA GLY A 92 -5.96 5.26 -5.36
C GLY A 92 -6.48 4.86 -6.74
N THR A 93 -7.20 5.76 -7.42
CA THR A 93 -7.79 5.53 -8.74
C THR A 93 -7.51 6.70 -9.67
N CYS A 94 -7.69 6.49 -10.97
CA CYS A 94 -7.68 7.55 -11.97
C CYS A 94 -9.13 7.94 -12.27
N PRO A 95 -9.65 9.06 -11.70
CA PRO A 95 -11.08 9.41 -11.82
C PRO A 95 -11.55 9.67 -13.27
N SER A 96 -10.64 10.03 -14.17
CA SER A 96 -10.91 10.25 -15.59
C SER A 96 -10.94 8.96 -16.43
N MET A 97 -10.58 7.83 -15.85
CA MET A 97 -10.57 6.52 -16.50
C MET A 97 -11.82 5.72 -16.12
N THR A 98 -12.26 4.87 -17.03
CA THR A 98 -13.35 3.92 -16.77
C THR A 98 -12.96 2.90 -15.69
N ILE A 99 -13.94 2.19 -15.13
CA ILE A 99 -13.71 1.09 -14.19
C ILE A 99 -12.81 0.03 -14.82
N LEU A 100 -13.09 -0.35 -16.07
CA LEU A 100 -12.29 -1.33 -16.81
C LEU A 100 -10.83 -0.92 -16.95
N GLU A 101 -10.57 0.35 -17.26
CA GLU A 101 -9.21 0.87 -17.39
C GLU A 101 -8.48 0.90 -16.05
N ASN A 102 -9.14 1.33 -14.98
CA ASN A 102 -8.59 1.30 -13.63
C ASN A 102 -8.25 -0.14 -13.19
N MET A 103 -9.14 -1.10 -13.42
CA MET A 103 -8.90 -2.52 -13.11
C MET A 103 -7.75 -3.09 -13.94
N SER A 104 -7.70 -2.75 -15.22
CA SER A 104 -6.60 -3.16 -16.12
C SER A 104 -5.25 -2.61 -15.67
N LEU A 105 -5.22 -1.35 -15.22
CA LEU A 105 -4.02 -0.72 -14.67
C LEU A 105 -3.56 -1.46 -13.40
N ALA A 106 -4.49 -1.78 -12.51
CA ALA A 106 -4.20 -2.53 -11.29
C ALA A 106 -3.69 -3.96 -11.57
N ASP A 107 -4.30 -4.66 -12.53
CA ASP A 107 -3.90 -6.03 -12.92
C ASP A 107 -2.52 -6.08 -13.60
N ASN A 108 -2.11 -4.98 -14.22
CA ASN A 108 -0.77 -4.85 -14.83
C ASN A 108 0.30 -4.35 -13.85
N LYS A 109 -0.03 -4.16 -12.59
CA LYS A 109 0.88 -3.73 -11.55
C LYS A 109 2.10 -4.67 -11.45
N GLY A 110 3.29 -4.10 -11.57
CA GLY A 110 4.55 -4.86 -11.49
C GLY A 110 4.95 -5.61 -12.77
N LYS A 111 4.13 -5.55 -13.83
CA LYS A 111 4.49 -6.08 -15.15
C LYS A 111 5.24 -5.02 -15.96
N VAL A 112 6.03 -5.48 -16.94
CA VAL A 112 6.70 -4.58 -17.88
C VAL A 112 5.66 -4.04 -18.85
N PHE A 113 5.54 -2.71 -18.93
CA PHE A 113 4.70 -2.04 -19.91
C PHE A 113 5.41 -2.03 -21.27
N GLY A 114 4.78 -2.64 -22.27
CA GLY A 114 5.19 -2.58 -23.66
C GLY A 114 4.25 -1.70 -24.49
N LEU A 115 4.37 -1.77 -25.82
CA LEU A 115 3.47 -1.08 -26.77
C LEU A 115 2.14 -1.83 -26.99
N SER A 116 1.81 -2.81 -26.15
CA SER A 116 0.53 -3.51 -26.20
C SER A 116 -0.61 -2.67 -25.63
N ARG A 117 -1.84 -2.98 -26.02
CA ARG A 117 -3.02 -2.34 -25.44
C ARG A 117 -3.07 -2.56 -23.93
N GLY A 118 -3.31 -1.50 -23.16
CA GLY A 118 -3.40 -1.55 -21.70
C GLY A 118 -4.54 -2.42 -21.18
N THR A 119 -5.64 -2.56 -21.96
CA THR A 119 -6.77 -3.44 -21.65
C THR A 119 -6.63 -4.76 -22.39
N ASN A 120 -6.70 -5.87 -21.67
CA ASN A 120 -6.70 -7.22 -22.23
C ASN A 120 -8.12 -7.76 -22.27
N LYS A 121 -8.65 -8.00 -23.49
CA LYS A 121 -10.00 -8.50 -23.68
C LYS A 121 -10.26 -9.84 -22.97
N SER A 122 -9.27 -10.72 -22.88
CA SER A 122 -9.40 -12.01 -22.19
C SER A 122 -9.58 -11.88 -20.67
N ARG A 123 -9.32 -10.68 -20.11
CA ARG A 123 -9.45 -10.41 -18.67
C ARG A 123 -10.78 -9.74 -18.31
N ILE A 124 -11.58 -9.33 -19.28
CA ILE A 124 -12.84 -8.59 -19.03
C ILE A 124 -13.79 -9.43 -18.19
N GLU A 125 -13.97 -10.70 -18.53
CA GLU A 125 -14.85 -11.60 -17.75
C GLU A 125 -14.37 -11.77 -16.31
N TYR A 126 -13.08 -11.88 -16.10
CA TYR A 126 -12.49 -11.89 -14.75
C TYR A 126 -12.81 -10.61 -13.99
N TYR A 127 -12.70 -9.43 -14.62
CA TYR A 127 -13.02 -8.18 -13.95
C TYR A 127 -14.51 -8.06 -13.64
N ARG A 128 -15.39 -8.52 -14.53
CA ARG A 128 -16.83 -8.60 -14.27
C ARG A 128 -17.14 -9.48 -13.07
N GLU A 129 -16.53 -10.65 -13.00
CA GLU A 129 -16.70 -11.57 -11.88
C GLU A 129 -16.25 -10.92 -10.54
N GLN A 130 -15.12 -10.20 -10.54
CA GLN A 130 -14.67 -9.49 -9.35
C GLN A 130 -15.63 -8.36 -8.95
N LEU A 131 -16.20 -7.63 -9.91
CA LEU A 131 -17.17 -6.58 -9.64
C LEU A 131 -18.50 -7.13 -9.15
N SER A 132 -18.98 -8.24 -9.70
CA SER A 132 -20.25 -8.88 -9.30
C SER A 132 -20.22 -9.32 -7.83
N GLN A 133 -19.04 -9.71 -7.30
CA GLN A 133 -18.89 -10.03 -5.89
C GLN A 133 -19.19 -8.86 -4.94
N LEU A 134 -19.13 -7.63 -5.42
CA LEU A 134 -19.48 -6.44 -4.64
C LEU A 134 -20.99 -6.24 -4.52
N GLY A 135 -21.80 -6.83 -5.40
CA GLY A 135 -23.26 -6.71 -5.42
C GLY A 135 -23.75 -5.27 -5.70
N LEU A 136 -22.98 -4.46 -6.42
CA LEU A 136 -23.27 -3.05 -6.71
C LEU A 136 -23.74 -2.81 -8.15
N GLY A 137 -23.89 -3.84 -8.97
CA GLY A 137 -24.29 -3.73 -10.39
C GLY A 137 -23.26 -2.96 -11.25
N LEU A 138 -22.00 -3.01 -10.88
CA LEU A 138 -20.91 -2.32 -11.59
C LEU A 138 -20.36 -3.13 -12.76
N GLU A 139 -20.65 -4.43 -12.80
CA GLU A 139 -20.23 -5.38 -13.83
C GLU A 139 -20.86 -5.09 -15.20
N ASP A 140 -21.99 -4.39 -15.22
CA ASP A 140 -22.75 -4.04 -16.43
C ASP A 140 -22.50 -2.61 -16.95
N LYS A 141 -21.56 -1.87 -16.32
CA LYS A 141 -21.24 -0.47 -16.65
C LYS A 141 -19.93 -0.30 -17.40
#